data_eda0cb9465b6b9d5785ec71c2c71745a
#
_entry.id   eda0cb9465b6b9d5785ec71c2c71745a
#
_cell.length_a   1.000
_cell.length_b   1.000
_cell.length_c   1.000
_cell.angle_alpha   90.00
_cell.angle_beta   90.00
_cell.angle_gamma   90.00
#
_symmetry.space_group_name_H-M   'P 1'
#
loop_
_entity.id
_entity.type
_entity.pdbx_description
1 polymer ?
#
loop_
_entity_poly.entity_id
_entity_poly.type
_entity_poly.pdbx_seq_one_letter_code
_entity_poly.pdbx_strand_id
1 'polypeptide(L)'
;MYRRPESVLILVYTKEAEVLMLKRSKPFPCWQSVTGSLRDNETQEVAASRELREETGLIDGGVMTCNNISRTFAIDSRWQHKYKDHNETNIEYEFCYLLDNRLEIKLNSLEHTEYCWLPIDAAIKKVWSWTNKEALELLASKL
;
A
#
# COMPACT_ATOMS: atom_id res chain seq x y z
N MET A 1 -2.62 -18.62 12.36
CA MET A 1 -3.85 -17.97 11.86
C MET A 1 -3.64 -17.49 10.44
N TYR A 2 -4.60 -17.70 9.59
CA TYR A 2 -4.52 -17.31 8.19
C TYR A 2 -4.96 -15.87 7.98
N ARG A 3 -4.39 -15.22 6.96
CA ARG A 3 -4.82 -13.90 6.53
C ARG A 3 -6.15 -13.97 5.79
N ARG A 4 -6.96 -12.95 5.96
CA ARG A 4 -8.14 -12.72 5.12
C ARG A 4 -7.65 -12.32 3.72
N PRO A 5 -8.19 -12.90 2.62
CA PRO A 5 -7.72 -12.61 1.26
C PRO A 5 -8.28 -11.29 0.70
N GLU A 6 -8.27 -10.27 1.55
CA GLU A 6 -8.64 -8.91 1.21
C GLU A 6 -7.62 -7.96 1.81
N SER A 7 -7.19 -6.97 1.06
CA SER A 7 -6.19 -6.00 1.49
C SER A 7 -6.53 -4.59 1.03
N VAL A 8 -5.84 -3.64 1.61
CA VAL A 8 -5.90 -2.24 1.18
C VAL A 8 -4.56 -1.85 0.58
N LEU A 9 -4.59 -0.93 -0.35
CA LEU A 9 -3.43 -0.27 -0.94
C LEU A 9 -3.64 1.22 -0.77
N ILE A 10 -2.72 1.90 -0.11
CA ILE A 10 -2.83 3.34 0.12
C ILE A 10 -1.67 4.05 -0.58
N LEU A 11 -2.00 4.87 -1.57
CA LEU A 11 -1.03 5.71 -2.27
C LEU A 11 -0.88 7.00 -1.47
N VAL A 12 0.26 7.16 -0.80
CA VAL A 12 0.59 8.36 -0.04
C VAL A 12 1.37 9.30 -0.94
N TYR A 13 0.85 10.48 -1.17
CA TYR A 13 1.47 11.42 -2.09
C TYR A 13 1.27 12.87 -1.66
N THR A 14 2.11 13.76 -2.18
CA THR A 14 2.05 15.19 -1.89
C THR A 14 1.44 15.96 -3.04
N LYS A 15 1.09 17.21 -2.79
CA LYS A 15 0.57 18.13 -3.83
C LYS A 15 1.56 18.35 -4.96
N GLU A 16 2.84 18.07 -4.74
CA GLU A 16 3.89 18.17 -5.76
C GLU A 16 4.11 16.85 -6.51
N ALA A 17 3.18 15.91 -6.38
CA ALA A 17 3.22 14.61 -7.05
C ALA A 17 4.44 13.76 -6.66
N GLU A 18 4.85 13.84 -5.41
CA GLU A 18 5.86 12.95 -4.85
C GLU A 18 5.17 11.84 -4.09
N VAL A 19 5.60 10.61 -4.30
CA VAL A 19 4.96 9.40 -3.74
C VAL A 19 5.88 8.76 -2.72
N LEU A 20 5.29 8.37 -1.59
CA LEU A 20 5.99 7.60 -0.56
C LEU A 20 6.15 6.15 -1.01
N MET A 21 7.39 5.67 -0.97
CA MET A 21 7.72 4.28 -1.25
C MET A 21 8.37 3.64 -0.03
N LEU A 22 7.95 2.42 0.28
CA LEU A 22 8.46 1.64 1.41
C LEU A 22 9.20 0.41 0.87
N LYS A 23 10.36 0.11 1.41
CA LYS A 23 11.12 -1.07 1.02
C LYS A 23 10.92 -2.20 2.01
N ARG A 24 10.47 -3.33 1.51
CA ARG A 24 10.31 -4.58 2.24
C ARG A 24 11.54 -5.46 1.96
N SER A 25 12.04 -6.17 2.99
CA SER A 25 13.16 -7.08 2.81
C SER A 25 12.73 -8.53 2.66
N LYS A 26 11.59 -8.90 3.23
CA LYS A 26 11.07 -10.27 3.22
C LYS A 26 9.72 -10.33 2.55
N PRO A 27 9.41 -11.39 1.81
CA PRO A 27 10.23 -12.56 1.50
C PRO A 27 11.34 -12.29 0.48
N PHE A 28 11.37 -11.12 -0.13
CA PHE A 28 12.41 -10.65 -1.03
C PHE A 28 12.42 -9.12 -1.04
N PRO A 29 13.56 -8.47 -1.39
CA PRO A 29 13.61 -7.01 -1.45
C PRO A 29 12.66 -6.47 -2.52
N CYS A 30 11.76 -5.60 -2.14
CA CYS A 30 10.87 -4.93 -3.11
C CYS A 30 10.35 -3.60 -2.55
N TRP A 31 9.98 -2.71 -3.46
CA TRP A 31 9.39 -1.41 -3.13
C TRP A 31 7.89 -1.44 -3.38
N GLN A 32 7.16 -0.78 -2.50
CA GLN A 32 5.70 -0.75 -2.56
C GLN A 32 5.13 0.49 -1.86
N SER A 33 3.88 0.80 -2.17
CA SER A 33 3.09 1.74 -1.39
C SER A 33 2.63 1.04 -0.10
N VAL A 34 1.92 1.77 0.77
CA VAL A 34 1.37 1.17 2.00
C VAL A 34 0.34 0.10 1.61
N THR A 35 0.47 -1.08 2.18
CA THR A 35 -0.48 -2.18 1.92
C THR A 35 -0.58 -3.09 3.13
N GLY A 36 -1.71 -3.74 3.30
CA GLY A 36 -1.89 -4.73 4.36
C GLY A 36 -3.25 -5.38 4.29
N SER A 37 -3.37 -6.54 4.93
CA SER A 37 -4.59 -7.33 4.95
C SER A 37 -5.63 -6.77 5.91
N LEU A 38 -6.90 -6.88 5.55
CA LEU A 38 -8.00 -6.61 6.46
C LEU A 38 -8.00 -7.66 7.58
N ARG A 39 -8.29 -7.21 8.79
CA ARG A 39 -8.54 -8.11 9.92
C ARG A 39 -10.00 -8.58 9.88
N ASP A 40 -10.30 -9.64 10.62
CA ASP A 40 -11.67 -10.12 10.73
C ASP A 40 -12.58 -9.00 11.24
N ASN A 41 -13.75 -8.86 10.62
CA ASN A 41 -14.75 -7.84 10.95
C ASN A 41 -14.30 -6.39 10.74
N GLU A 42 -13.20 -6.18 10.04
CA GLU A 42 -12.68 -4.85 9.74
C GLU A 42 -13.23 -4.36 8.41
N THR A 43 -13.64 -3.08 8.36
CA THR A 43 -14.03 -2.46 7.09
C THR A 43 -12.77 -2.03 6.33
N GLN A 44 -12.92 -1.76 5.04
CA GLN A 44 -11.82 -1.27 4.20
C GLN A 44 -11.25 0.05 4.74
N GLU A 45 -12.12 0.98 5.14
CA GLU A 45 -11.73 2.30 5.63
C GLU A 45 -10.95 2.21 6.94
N VAL A 46 -11.40 1.35 7.85
CA VAL A 46 -10.70 1.12 9.12
C VAL A 46 -9.33 0.49 8.85
N ALA A 47 -9.28 -0.50 7.96
CA ALA A 47 -8.01 -1.14 7.59
C ALA A 47 -7.04 -0.15 6.97
N ALA A 48 -7.52 0.72 6.08
CA ALA A 48 -6.67 1.72 5.43
C ALA A 48 -6.05 2.67 6.45
N SER A 49 -6.84 3.19 7.38
CA SER A 49 -6.33 4.09 8.43
C SER A 49 -5.37 3.37 9.36
N ARG A 50 -5.67 2.14 9.72
CA ARG A 50 -4.82 1.33 10.61
C ARG A 50 -3.48 1.03 9.96
N GLU A 51 -3.49 0.54 8.72
CA GLU A 51 -2.26 0.21 8.00
C GLU A 51 -1.40 1.45 7.76
N LEU A 52 -2.02 2.57 7.41
CA LEU A 52 -1.29 3.83 7.25
C LEU A 52 -0.56 4.19 8.53
N ARG A 53 -1.24 4.14 9.68
CA ARG A 53 -0.64 4.45 10.97
C ARG A 53 0.48 3.45 11.34
N GLU A 54 0.22 2.15 11.18
CA GLU A 54 1.20 1.11 11.54
C GLU A 54 2.46 1.19 10.70
N GLU A 55 2.32 1.45 9.39
CA GLU A 55 3.44 1.40 8.47
C GLU A 55 4.20 2.72 8.34
N THR A 56 3.57 3.84 8.65
CA THR A 56 4.16 5.16 8.40
C THR A 56 4.16 6.08 9.62
N GLY A 57 3.37 5.77 10.63
CA GLY A 57 3.16 6.66 11.77
C GLY A 57 2.21 7.82 11.48
N LEU A 58 1.66 7.90 10.26
CA LEU A 58 0.75 9.00 9.90
C LEU A 58 -0.63 8.76 10.47
N ILE A 59 -1.17 9.75 11.19
CA ILE A 59 -2.49 9.72 11.80
C ILE A 59 -3.35 10.84 11.23
N ASP A 60 -2.76 12.01 11.08
CA ASP A 60 -3.40 13.22 10.57
C ASP A 60 -2.45 13.97 9.63
N GLY A 61 -2.83 15.14 9.20
CA GLY A 61 -2.02 15.96 8.31
C GLY A 61 -2.29 15.73 6.82
N GLY A 62 -3.19 14.80 6.49
CA GLY A 62 -3.56 14.50 5.11
C GLY A 62 -5.04 14.17 4.97
N VAL A 63 -5.45 13.90 3.74
CA VAL A 63 -6.83 13.56 3.39
C VAL A 63 -6.88 12.17 2.79
N MET A 64 -7.56 11.25 3.47
CA MET A 64 -7.79 9.89 2.99
C MET A 64 -8.99 9.88 2.05
N THR A 65 -8.81 9.28 0.87
CA THR A 65 -9.88 9.10 -0.10
C THR A 65 -9.97 7.65 -0.50
N CYS A 66 -11.18 7.09 -0.46
CA CYS A 66 -11.48 5.79 -1.05
C CYS A 66 -11.69 6.00 -2.54
N ASN A 67 -10.92 5.33 -3.37
CA ASN A 67 -11.00 5.52 -4.82
C ASN A 67 -12.10 4.69 -5.48
N ASN A 68 -12.78 3.82 -4.72
CA ASN A 68 -13.83 2.91 -5.21
C ASN A 68 -13.35 2.01 -6.34
N ILE A 69 -12.09 1.62 -6.27
CA ILE A 69 -11.44 0.73 -7.23
C ILE A 69 -10.91 -0.47 -6.45
N SER A 70 -11.15 -1.65 -6.98
CA SER A 70 -10.54 -2.86 -6.45
C SER A 70 -9.89 -3.64 -7.59
N ARG A 71 -8.88 -4.41 -7.23
CA ARG A 71 -8.17 -5.28 -8.16
C ARG A 71 -8.00 -6.64 -7.51
N THR A 72 -8.17 -7.69 -8.30
CA THR A 72 -7.92 -9.05 -7.84
C THR A 72 -6.60 -9.52 -8.45
N PHE A 73 -5.72 -10.03 -7.62
CA PHE A 73 -4.44 -10.54 -8.10
C PHE A 73 -4.16 -11.93 -7.53
N ALA A 74 -3.34 -12.69 -8.25
CA ALA A 74 -2.86 -13.98 -7.79
C ALA A 74 -1.87 -13.79 -6.65
N ILE A 75 -2.04 -14.54 -5.58
CA ILE A 75 -1.13 -14.48 -4.43
C ILE A 75 0.19 -15.16 -4.85
N ASP A 76 1.28 -14.41 -4.78
CA ASP A 76 2.61 -14.93 -5.06
C ASP A 76 2.91 -16.11 -4.14
N SER A 77 3.53 -17.16 -4.67
CA SER A 77 3.81 -18.40 -3.93
C SER A 77 4.59 -18.15 -2.63
N ARG A 78 5.39 -17.09 -2.57
CA ARG A 78 6.17 -16.72 -1.39
C ARG A 78 5.32 -16.25 -0.20
N TRP A 79 4.07 -15.87 -0.44
CA TRP A 79 3.10 -15.46 0.59
C TRP A 79 1.99 -16.48 0.82
N GLN A 80 1.82 -17.48 -0.04
CA GLN A 80 0.66 -18.40 0.02
C GLN A 80 0.51 -19.09 1.36
N HIS A 81 1.61 -19.37 2.06
CA HIS A 81 1.57 -20.03 3.38
C HIS A 81 0.83 -19.21 4.43
N LYS A 82 0.59 -17.91 4.20
CA LYS A 82 -0.14 -17.03 5.13
C LYS A 82 -1.65 -17.09 4.94
N TYR A 83 -2.12 -17.82 3.94
CA TYR A 83 -3.53 -17.95 3.58
C TYR A 83 -3.97 -19.41 3.70
N LYS A 84 -5.29 -19.62 3.82
CA LYS A 84 -5.84 -20.97 3.79
C LYS A 84 -5.53 -21.63 2.45
N ASP A 85 -5.43 -22.97 2.48
CA ASP A 85 -5.35 -23.75 1.25
C ASP A 85 -6.53 -23.35 0.35
N HIS A 86 -6.33 -23.19 -0.92
CA HIS A 86 -7.31 -22.78 -1.92
C HIS A 86 -7.51 -21.26 -2.08
N ASN A 87 -6.97 -20.42 -1.21
CA ASN A 87 -6.99 -18.98 -1.42
C ASN A 87 -5.80 -18.57 -2.29
N GLU A 88 -6.04 -18.61 -3.60
CA GLU A 88 -5.01 -18.30 -4.59
C GLU A 88 -5.03 -16.83 -5.04
N THR A 89 -6.12 -16.12 -4.72
CA THR A 89 -6.30 -14.72 -5.12
C THR A 89 -6.63 -13.84 -3.93
N ASN A 90 -6.27 -12.57 -4.06
CA ASN A 90 -6.54 -11.53 -3.07
C ASN A 90 -7.22 -10.35 -3.76
N ILE A 91 -8.21 -9.75 -3.10
CA ILE A 91 -8.85 -8.51 -3.57
C ILE A 91 -8.19 -7.34 -2.84
N GLU A 92 -7.73 -6.36 -3.60
CA GLU A 92 -7.06 -5.19 -3.06
C GLU A 92 -7.87 -3.94 -3.35
N TYR A 93 -8.19 -3.17 -2.30
CA TYR A 93 -8.98 -1.94 -2.38
C TYR A 93 -8.06 -0.72 -2.35
N GLU A 94 -8.23 0.16 -3.32
CA GLU A 94 -7.35 1.31 -3.52
C GLU A 94 -7.80 2.55 -2.75
N PHE A 95 -6.86 3.14 -2.03
CA PHE A 95 -7.03 4.41 -1.32
C PHE A 95 -5.89 5.36 -1.68
N CYS A 96 -6.14 6.66 -1.53
CA CYS A 96 -5.11 7.68 -1.61
C CYS A 96 -5.06 8.46 -0.30
N TYR A 97 -3.87 8.93 0.06
CA TYR A 97 -3.67 9.83 1.19
C TYR A 97 -2.86 11.01 0.73
N LEU A 98 -3.51 12.17 0.60
CA LEU A 98 -2.89 13.39 0.08
C LEU A 98 -2.37 14.25 1.21
N LEU A 99 -1.09 14.58 1.13
CA LEU A 99 -0.39 15.49 2.05
C LEU A 99 -0.06 16.80 1.33
N ASP A 100 0.00 17.90 2.10
CA ASP A 100 0.50 19.18 1.56
C ASP A 100 1.98 19.08 1.21
N ASN A 101 2.76 18.48 2.11
CA ASN A 101 4.22 18.35 1.97
C ASN A 101 4.64 16.97 2.45
N ARG A 102 5.90 16.62 2.16
CA ARG A 102 6.51 15.42 2.73
C ARG A 102 6.50 15.53 4.25
N LEU A 103 6.17 14.43 4.90
CA LEU A 103 6.25 14.32 6.35
C LEU A 103 7.29 13.26 6.72
N GLU A 104 7.81 13.36 7.94
CA GLU A 104 8.68 12.34 8.48
C GLU A 104 7.88 11.05 8.65
N ILE A 105 8.47 9.95 8.20
CA ILE A 105 7.85 8.62 8.26
C ILE A 105 8.51 7.82 9.36
N LYS A 106 7.67 7.20 10.19
CA LYS A 106 8.11 6.30 11.24
C LYS A 106 7.80 4.87 10.81
N LEU A 107 8.82 4.20 10.26
CA LEU A 107 8.66 2.85 9.74
C LEU A 107 8.38 1.81 10.82
N ASN A 108 7.57 0.82 10.47
CA ASN A 108 7.51 -0.42 11.21
C ASN A 108 8.71 -1.26 10.79
N SER A 109 9.74 -1.28 11.62
CA SER A 109 11.01 -1.93 11.31
C SER A 109 10.92 -3.45 11.16
N LEU A 110 9.82 -4.06 11.59
CA LEU A 110 9.58 -5.51 11.40
C LEU A 110 9.21 -5.84 9.97
N GLU A 111 8.68 -4.87 9.22
CA GLU A 111 8.20 -5.08 7.86
C GLU A 111 9.00 -4.33 6.81
N HIS A 112 9.43 -3.10 7.11
CA HIS A 112 10.10 -2.24 6.16
C HIS A 112 11.44 -1.75 6.69
N THR A 113 12.44 -1.67 5.80
CA THR A 113 13.81 -1.30 6.15
C THR A 113 14.17 0.13 5.75
N GLU A 114 13.50 0.67 4.74
CA GLU A 114 13.78 1.98 4.20
C GLU A 114 12.51 2.61 3.65
N TYR A 115 12.54 3.93 3.52
CA TYR A 115 11.52 4.63 2.74
C TYR A 115 12.17 5.74 1.92
N CYS A 116 11.49 6.17 0.88
CA CYS A 116 11.89 7.35 0.11
C CYS A 116 10.64 8.02 -0.48
N TRP A 117 10.83 9.26 -0.88
CA TRP A 117 9.84 10.02 -1.63
C TRP A 117 10.36 10.14 -3.06
N LEU A 118 9.54 9.77 -4.03
CA LEU A 118 9.91 9.83 -5.45
C LEU A 118 8.88 10.57 -6.26
N PRO A 119 9.31 11.27 -7.33
CA PRO A 119 8.35 11.72 -8.33
C PRO A 119 7.52 10.53 -8.81
N ILE A 120 6.26 10.75 -9.11
CA ILE A 120 5.33 9.65 -9.41
C ILE A 120 5.77 8.77 -10.57
N ASP A 121 6.36 9.33 -11.61
CA ASP A 121 6.86 8.55 -12.74
C ASP A 121 8.02 7.62 -12.34
N ALA A 122 8.88 8.06 -11.44
CA ALA A 122 9.95 7.22 -10.88
C ALA A 122 9.37 6.13 -9.98
N ALA A 123 8.33 6.44 -9.19
CA ALA A 123 7.66 5.47 -8.34
C ALA A 123 7.01 4.36 -9.17
N ILE A 124 6.37 4.71 -10.29
CA ILE A 124 5.76 3.75 -11.21
C ILE A 124 6.78 2.72 -11.69
N LYS A 125 8.01 3.15 -11.96
CA LYS A 125 9.08 2.26 -12.44
C LYS A 125 9.66 1.40 -11.33
N LYS A 126 9.52 1.83 -10.07
CA LYS A 126 10.18 1.18 -8.94
C LYS A 126 9.32 0.13 -8.24
N VAL A 127 8.00 0.28 -8.26
CA VAL A 127 7.11 -0.64 -7.54
C VAL A 127 7.14 -2.04 -8.12
N TRP A 128 7.08 -3.03 -7.24
CA TRP A 128 7.12 -4.44 -7.62
C TRP A 128 5.78 -4.93 -8.15
N SER A 129 4.69 -4.62 -7.45
CA SER A 129 3.37 -5.19 -7.75
C SER A 129 2.72 -4.51 -8.95
N TRP A 130 2.10 -5.29 -9.84
CA TRP A 130 1.37 -4.75 -10.98
C TRP A 130 0.14 -3.93 -10.55
N THR A 131 -0.50 -4.31 -9.44
CA THR A 131 -1.65 -3.55 -8.93
C THR A 131 -1.22 -2.18 -8.42
N ASN A 132 -0.09 -2.12 -7.74
CA ASN A 132 0.49 -0.87 -7.26
C ASN A 132 0.91 0.02 -8.43
N LYS A 133 1.51 -0.56 -9.45
CA LYS A 133 1.90 0.17 -10.66
C LYS A 133 0.70 0.77 -11.38
N GLU A 134 -0.34 -0.03 -11.58
CA GLU A 134 -1.57 0.44 -12.24
C GLU A 134 -2.24 1.56 -11.44
N ALA A 135 -2.30 1.42 -10.11
CA ALA A 135 -2.86 2.45 -9.24
C ALA A 135 -2.09 3.76 -9.37
N LEU A 136 -0.76 3.71 -9.39
CA LEU A 136 0.07 4.90 -9.57
C LEU A 136 -0.08 5.52 -10.95
N GLU A 137 -0.20 4.69 -11.99
CA GLU A 137 -0.43 5.18 -13.34
C GLU A 137 -1.77 5.93 -13.44
N LEU A 138 -2.80 5.38 -12.81
CA LEU A 138 -4.11 6.02 -12.77
C LEU A 138 -4.06 7.35 -11.99
N LEU A 139 -3.37 7.36 -10.85
CA LEU A 139 -3.16 8.61 -10.09
C LEU A 139 -2.42 9.65 -10.92
N ALA A 140 -1.35 9.25 -11.60
CA ALA A 140 -0.57 10.14 -12.44
C ALA A 140 -1.43 10.80 -13.53
N SER A 141 -2.39 10.08 -14.07
CA SER A 141 -3.28 10.59 -15.12
C SER A 141 -4.20 11.71 -14.63
N LYS A 142 -4.37 11.85 -13.32
CA LYS A 142 -5.24 12.85 -12.70
C LYS A 142 -4.48 14.06 -12.16
N LEU A 143 -3.16 14.02 -12.17
CA LEU A 143 -2.33 15.10 -11.63
C LEU A 143 -1.88 16.11 -12.68
#